data_aa31cb4d8f2f38e314eb40ed1a003604
#
_entry.id   aa31cb4d8f2f38e314eb40ed1a003604
#
_cell.length_a   1.000
_cell.length_b   1.000
_cell.length_c   1.000
_cell.angle_alpha   90.00
_cell.angle_beta   90.00
_cell.angle_gamma   90.00
#
_symmetry.space_group_name_H-M   'P 1'
#
loop_
_entity.id
_entity.type
_entity.pdbx_description
1 polymer ?
#
loop_
_entity_poly.entity_id
_entity_poly.type
_entity_poly.pdbx_seq_one_letter_code
_entity_poly.pdbx_strand_id
1 'polypeptide(L)'
;MENHQTTEQKRAIWQRVNPTLQPYPITAEQQAAQDAVNVCCMGAEAQEDIDVIRGFIEEELSDRRGYLSYAAAAPTPNARQLFRRLAAEEGGHARKLMGVYYLITGQVYCPAVPLPGKTCVPGWREVLRLRYHEESCGGLNYRRASEETSDECLTEIFLELSRDEYRHARQILCLLEKQMLI
;
A
#
# COMPACT_ATOMS: atom_id res chain seq x y z
N MET A 1 3.87 5.06 44.86
CA MET A 1 3.10 3.79 45.07
C MET A 1 2.73 3.26 43.72
N GLU A 2 3.54 2.31 43.23
CA GLU A 2 3.21 1.64 41.97
C GLU A 2 2.10 0.64 42.21
N ASN A 3 1.01 0.83 41.46
CA ASN A 3 -0.19 0.01 41.55
C ASN A 3 0.07 -1.32 40.81
N HIS A 4 0.69 -2.29 41.47
CA HIS A 4 0.91 -3.63 40.92
C HIS A 4 -0.43 -4.39 40.85
N GLN A 5 -1.18 -4.18 39.77
CA GLN A 5 -2.31 -5.04 39.47
C GLN A 5 -1.82 -6.47 39.21
N THR A 6 -2.46 -7.45 39.84
CA THR A 6 -2.15 -8.87 39.62
C THR A 6 -2.52 -9.29 38.20
N THR A 7 -1.91 -10.35 37.70
CA THR A 7 -2.20 -10.93 36.37
C THR A 7 -3.68 -11.26 36.22
N GLU A 8 -4.32 -11.71 37.28
CA GLU A 8 -5.76 -12.00 37.31
C GLU A 8 -6.65 -10.75 37.20
N GLN A 9 -6.26 -9.64 37.84
CA GLN A 9 -6.97 -8.36 37.72
C GLN A 9 -6.85 -7.80 36.29
N LYS A 10 -5.68 -7.89 35.67
CA LYS A 10 -5.48 -7.51 34.27
C LYS A 10 -6.33 -8.38 33.33
N ARG A 11 -6.39 -9.68 33.56
CA ARG A 11 -7.23 -10.62 32.80
C ARG A 11 -8.71 -10.27 32.90
N ALA A 12 -9.22 -9.95 34.06
CA ALA A 12 -10.62 -9.58 34.28
C ALA A 12 -11.01 -8.24 33.64
N ILE A 13 -10.05 -7.30 33.52
CA ILE A 13 -10.25 -6.03 32.80
C ILE A 13 -10.34 -6.29 31.28
N TRP A 14 -9.42 -7.07 30.72
CA TRP A 14 -9.41 -7.42 29.30
C TRP A 14 -10.67 -8.17 28.86
N GLN A 15 -11.14 -9.13 29.64
CA GLN A 15 -12.38 -9.88 29.35
C GLN A 15 -13.63 -9.01 29.35
N ARG A 16 -13.63 -7.89 30.08
CA ARG A 16 -14.75 -6.92 30.07
C ARG A 16 -14.68 -5.99 28.86
N VAL A 17 -13.48 -5.63 28.41
CA VAL A 17 -13.27 -4.74 27.27
C VAL A 17 -13.44 -5.49 25.95
N ASN A 18 -12.96 -6.71 25.89
CA ASN A 18 -13.12 -7.58 24.73
C ASN A 18 -13.19 -9.05 25.16
N PRO A 19 -14.44 -9.57 25.32
CA PRO A 19 -14.65 -10.93 25.83
C PRO A 19 -14.12 -12.03 24.90
N THR A 20 -13.79 -11.72 23.64
CA THR A 20 -13.26 -12.68 22.67
C THR A 20 -11.74 -12.73 22.66
N LEU A 21 -11.06 -11.74 23.23
CA LEU A 21 -9.59 -11.69 23.28
C LEU A 21 -9.07 -12.25 24.62
N GLN A 22 -8.02 -13.05 24.54
CA GLN A 22 -7.31 -13.51 25.72
C GLN A 22 -6.29 -12.46 26.18
N PRO A 23 -6.17 -12.20 27.50
CA PRO A 23 -5.17 -11.28 28.01
C PRO A 23 -3.75 -11.90 27.96
N TYR A 24 -2.77 -11.02 27.81
CA TYR A 24 -1.36 -11.39 27.88
C TYR A 24 -0.96 -11.88 29.29
N PRO A 25 -0.02 -12.84 29.41
CA PRO A 25 0.69 -13.59 28.39
C PRO A 25 -0.02 -14.89 27.99
N ILE A 26 -0.05 -15.17 26.69
CA ILE A 26 -0.45 -16.46 26.13
C ILE A 26 0.80 -17.15 25.56
N THR A 27 0.80 -18.48 25.51
CA THR A 27 1.91 -19.21 24.88
C THR A 27 1.94 -18.96 23.37
N ALA A 28 3.10 -19.10 22.74
CA ALA A 28 3.23 -18.92 21.29
C ALA A 28 2.28 -19.85 20.49
N GLU A 29 2.03 -21.07 21.00
CA GLU A 29 1.08 -22.01 20.39
C GLU A 29 -0.38 -21.56 20.56
N GLN A 30 -0.73 -20.98 21.71
CA GLN A 30 -2.06 -20.41 21.95
C GLN A 30 -2.28 -19.14 21.12
N GLN A 31 -1.24 -18.32 20.94
CA GLN A 31 -1.24 -17.16 20.08
C GLN A 31 -1.49 -17.58 18.63
N ALA A 32 -0.70 -18.51 18.10
CA ALA A 32 -0.85 -19.01 16.73
C ALA A 32 -2.21 -19.66 16.48
N ALA A 33 -2.78 -20.37 17.46
CA ALA A 33 -4.11 -20.96 17.34
C ALA A 33 -5.24 -19.93 17.41
N GLN A 34 -5.04 -18.80 18.10
CA GLN A 34 -6.02 -17.71 18.20
C GLN A 34 -5.95 -16.76 17.01
N ASP A 35 -4.75 -16.44 16.54
CA ASP A 35 -4.53 -15.63 15.35
C ASP A 35 -5.17 -16.30 14.10
N ALA A 36 -5.20 -17.65 14.09
CA ALA A 36 -5.85 -18.41 13.03
C ALA A 36 -7.38 -18.44 13.08
N VAL A 37 -8.01 -18.11 14.23
CA VAL A 37 -9.46 -18.37 14.44
C VAL A 37 -10.29 -17.12 14.74
N ASN A 38 -9.69 -16.03 15.23
CA ASN A 38 -10.44 -14.91 15.81
C ASN A 38 -10.06 -13.51 15.32
N VAL A 39 -9.22 -13.39 14.30
CA VAL A 39 -8.91 -12.09 13.72
C VAL A 39 -9.89 -11.85 12.56
N CYS A 40 -10.79 -10.88 12.74
CA CYS A 40 -11.79 -10.54 11.73
C CYS A 40 -11.24 -9.78 10.53
N CYS A 41 -9.95 -9.44 10.55
CA CYS A 41 -9.29 -8.60 9.56
C CYS A 41 -7.81 -8.93 9.48
N MET A 42 -7.27 -9.08 8.28
CA MET A 42 -5.85 -9.36 8.02
C MET A 42 -5.33 -10.62 8.76
N GLY A 43 -6.20 -11.60 8.92
CA GLY A 43 -5.91 -12.88 9.56
C GLY A 43 -5.50 -13.97 8.57
N ALA A 44 -5.99 -15.19 8.81
CA ALA A 44 -5.66 -16.36 8.00
C ALA A 44 -6.07 -16.23 6.53
N GLU A 45 -7.20 -15.59 6.26
CA GLU A 45 -7.72 -15.38 4.89
C GLU A 45 -6.78 -14.46 4.09
N ALA A 46 -6.25 -13.40 4.73
CA ALA A 46 -5.31 -12.47 4.10
C ALA A 46 -3.92 -13.08 3.78
N GLN A 47 -3.61 -14.27 4.30
CA GLN A 47 -2.35 -14.96 4.00
C GLN A 47 -2.22 -15.33 2.52
N GLU A 48 -3.33 -15.54 1.83
CA GLU A 48 -3.35 -15.87 0.41
C GLU A 48 -2.94 -14.69 -0.47
N ASP A 49 -3.09 -13.44 0.04
CA ASP A 49 -2.78 -12.21 -0.67
C ASP A 49 -1.34 -11.71 -0.51
N ILE A 50 -0.49 -12.41 0.27
CA ILE A 50 0.86 -11.94 0.62
C ILE A 50 1.72 -11.65 -0.60
N ASP A 51 1.68 -12.50 -1.62
CA ASP A 51 2.50 -12.33 -2.82
C ASP A 51 1.98 -11.18 -3.69
N VAL A 52 0.67 -10.97 -3.73
CA VAL A 52 0.03 -9.81 -4.38
C VAL A 52 0.46 -8.52 -3.68
N ILE A 53 0.41 -8.48 -2.35
CA ILE A 53 0.82 -7.32 -1.55
C ILE A 53 2.32 -7.01 -1.76
N ARG A 54 3.18 -8.02 -1.84
CA ARG A 54 4.61 -7.83 -2.17
C ARG A 54 4.80 -7.19 -3.54
N GLY A 55 4.10 -7.71 -4.55
CA GLY A 55 4.13 -7.16 -5.89
C GLY A 55 3.76 -5.68 -5.90
N PHE A 56 2.65 -5.32 -5.27
CA PHE A 56 2.23 -3.93 -5.14
C PHE A 56 3.25 -3.05 -4.40
N ILE A 57 3.86 -3.51 -3.29
CA ILE A 57 4.91 -2.75 -2.60
C ILE A 57 6.08 -2.44 -3.55
N GLU A 58 6.49 -3.40 -4.37
CA GLU A 58 7.59 -3.23 -5.32
C GLU A 58 7.22 -2.26 -6.44
N GLU A 59 6.00 -2.35 -6.98
CA GLU A 59 5.45 -1.44 -7.98
C GLU A 59 5.41 0.00 -7.46
N GLU A 60 4.83 0.24 -6.29
CA GLU A 60 4.74 1.56 -5.66
C GLU A 60 6.12 2.21 -5.42
N LEU A 61 7.09 1.43 -4.97
CA LEU A 61 8.46 1.91 -4.78
C LEU A 61 9.15 2.21 -6.10
N SER A 62 8.87 1.44 -7.15
CA SER A 62 9.36 1.68 -8.51
C SER A 62 8.77 2.95 -9.08
N ASP A 63 7.46 3.12 -8.97
CA ASP A 63 6.72 4.28 -9.46
C ASP A 63 7.13 5.56 -8.76
N ARG A 64 7.30 5.53 -7.45
CA ARG A 64 7.88 6.65 -6.70
C ARG A 64 9.22 7.08 -7.27
N ARG A 65 10.11 6.15 -7.61
CA ARG A 65 11.43 6.46 -8.19
C ARG A 65 11.31 7.03 -9.60
N GLY A 66 10.45 6.42 -10.41
CA GLY A 66 10.12 6.89 -11.75
C GLY A 66 9.65 8.35 -11.72
N TYR A 67 8.69 8.65 -10.84
CA TYR A 67 8.17 10.02 -10.67
C TYR A 67 9.22 11.02 -10.22
N LEU A 68 10.12 10.66 -9.32
CA LEU A 68 11.23 11.55 -8.92
C LEU A 68 12.16 11.84 -10.09
N SER A 69 12.45 10.82 -10.92
CA SER A 69 13.27 10.98 -12.13
C SER A 69 12.59 11.88 -13.17
N TYR A 70 11.32 11.63 -13.46
CA TYR A 70 10.53 12.45 -14.37
C TYR A 70 10.33 13.89 -13.87
N ALA A 71 10.16 14.07 -12.55
CA ALA A 71 10.10 15.41 -11.96
C ALA A 71 11.38 16.21 -12.19
N ALA A 72 12.55 15.56 -12.14
CA ALA A 72 13.84 16.23 -12.45
C ALA A 72 13.92 16.68 -13.91
N ALA A 73 13.37 15.92 -14.85
CA ALA A 73 13.38 16.19 -16.30
C ALA A 73 12.15 17.00 -16.77
N ALA A 74 11.19 17.29 -15.91
CA ALA A 74 9.93 17.93 -16.28
C ALA A 74 10.13 19.33 -16.88
N PRO A 75 9.52 19.63 -18.06
CA PRO A 75 9.76 20.87 -18.80
C PRO A 75 9.13 22.10 -18.15
N THR A 76 8.14 21.93 -17.27
CA THR A 76 7.44 23.05 -16.62
C THR A 76 7.41 22.90 -15.11
N PRO A 77 7.34 24.02 -14.35
CA PRO A 77 7.20 23.95 -12.88
C PRO A 77 5.97 23.18 -12.42
N ASN A 78 4.85 23.32 -13.13
CA ASN A 78 3.59 22.63 -12.80
C ASN A 78 3.74 21.11 -12.96
N ALA A 79 4.34 20.65 -14.05
CA ALA A 79 4.62 19.22 -14.26
C ALA A 79 5.54 18.69 -13.19
N ARG A 80 6.62 19.43 -12.87
CA ARG A 80 7.58 19.06 -11.82
C ARG A 80 6.89 18.94 -10.46
N GLN A 81 6.03 19.87 -10.11
CA GLN A 81 5.30 19.85 -8.84
C GLN A 81 4.33 18.66 -8.79
N LEU A 82 3.58 18.41 -9.88
CA LEU A 82 2.69 17.24 -9.94
C LEU A 82 3.47 15.95 -9.72
N PHE A 83 4.54 15.70 -10.49
CA PHE A 83 5.28 14.45 -10.39
C PHE A 83 5.96 14.25 -9.03
N ARG A 84 6.39 15.34 -8.35
CA ARG A 84 6.87 15.24 -6.96
C ARG A 84 5.76 14.86 -5.99
N ARG A 85 4.55 15.35 -6.20
CA ARG A 85 3.41 14.99 -5.37
C ARG A 85 3.02 13.52 -5.59
N LEU A 86 2.91 13.09 -6.84
CA LEU A 86 2.68 11.68 -7.16
C LEU A 86 3.75 10.79 -6.49
N ALA A 87 5.03 11.12 -6.63
CA ALA A 87 6.10 10.37 -5.94
C ALA A 87 5.92 10.29 -4.42
N ALA A 88 5.37 11.33 -3.79
CA ALA A 88 5.11 11.30 -2.35
C ALA A 88 3.91 10.41 -2.01
N GLU A 89 2.88 10.39 -2.86
CA GLU A 89 1.69 9.57 -2.72
C GLU A 89 2.04 8.08 -2.90
N GLU A 90 2.80 7.69 -3.95
CA GLU A 90 3.29 6.29 -4.11
C GLU A 90 4.14 5.82 -2.93
N GLY A 91 4.98 6.71 -2.40
CA GLY A 91 5.69 6.41 -1.15
C GLY A 91 4.76 6.26 0.07
N GLY A 92 3.58 6.84 0.03
CA GLY A 92 2.49 6.64 0.99
C GLY A 92 1.85 5.27 0.84
N HIS A 93 1.49 4.89 -0.39
CA HIS A 93 0.92 3.60 -0.76
C HIS A 93 1.85 2.46 -0.36
N ALA A 94 3.13 2.53 -0.75
CA ALA A 94 4.12 1.53 -0.35
C ALA A 94 4.19 1.35 1.17
N ARG A 95 4.22 2.44 1.95
CA ARG A 95 4.25 2.35 3.42
C ARG A 95 2.98 1.74 4.01
N LYS A 96 1.81 2.07 3.44
CA LYS A 96 0.52 1.49 3.83
C LYS A 96 0.55 -0.03 3.63
N LEU A 97 0.96 -0.48 2.44
CA LEU A 97 1.06 -1.90 2.09
C LEU A 97 2.13 -2.65 2.92
N MET A 98 3.27 -2.02 3.23
CA MET A 98 4.26 -2.57 4.17
C MET A 98 3.67 -2.75 5.57
N GLY A 99 2.83 -1.81 6.03
CA GLY A 99 2.11 -1.93 7.28
C GLY A 99 1.11 -3.09 7.27
N VAL A 100 0.35 -3.24 6.19
CA VAL A 100 -0.56 -4.36 5.95
C VAL A 100 0.20 -5.69 5.95
N TYR A 101 1.29 -5.78 5.20
CA TYR A 101 2.15 -6.96 5.18
C TYR A 101 2.63 -7.36 6.58
N TYR A 102 3.04 -6.36 7.37
CA TYR A 102 3.46 -6.61 8.76
C TYR A 102 2.30 -7.10 9.65
N LEU A 103 1.10 -6.54 9.50
CA LEU A 103 -0.08 -6.98 10.26
C LEU A 103 -0.44 -8.44 9.97
N ILE A 104 -0.30 -8.88 8.71
CA ILE A 104 -0.61 -10.25 8.30
C ILE A 104 0.48 -11.23 8.72
N THR A 105 1.76 -10.86 8.55
CA THR A 105 2.88 -11.81 8.66
C THR A 105 3.69 -11.69 9.94
N GLY A 106 3.59 -10.56 10.66
CA GLY A 106 4.49 -10.19 11.74
C GLY A 106 5.92 -9.88 11.29
N GLN A 107 6.19 -9.82 9.98
CA GLN A 107 7.51 -9.60 9.41
C GLN A 107 7.60 -8.27 8.65
N VAL A 108 8.75 -7.63 8.70
CA VAL A 108 9.01 -6.42 7.91
C VAL A 108 9.44 -6.84 6.50
N TYR A 109 8.76 -6.28 5.49
CA TYR A 109 9.13 -6.41 4.09
C TYR A 109 9.65 -5.09 3.55
N CYS A 110 10.91 -5.05 3.14
CA CYS A 110 11.56 -3.89 2.56
C CYS A 110 12.40 -4.33 1.35
N PRO A 111 11.80 -4.40 0.15
CA PRO A 111 12.50 -4.89 -1.03
C PRO A 111 13.56 -3.90 -1.51
N ALA A 112 14.67 -4.43 -2.04
CA ALA A 112 15.65 -3.64 -2.77
C ALA A 112 15.13 -3.42 -4.20
N VAL A 113 14.44 -2.32 -4.44
CA VAL A 113 13.99 -1.97 -5.80
C VAL A 113 15.18 -1.47 -6.61
N PRO A 114 15.48 -2.03 -7.78
CA PRO A 114 16.58 -1.60 -8.62
C PRO A 114 16.45 -0.12 -9.02
N LEU A 115 17.58 0.58 -9.11
CA LEU A 115 17.58 1.92 -9.69
C LEU A 115 17.13 1.83 -11.14
N PRO A 116 16.29 2.76 -11.63
CA PRO A 116 15.95 2.80 -13.04
C PRO A 116 17.23 2.93 -13.85
N GLY A 117 17.43 2.02 -14.80
CA GLY A 117 18.56 2.09 -15.71
C GLY A 117 18.60 3.43 -16.43
N LYS A 118 19.77 3.82 -16.99
CA LYS A 118 19.87 4.97 -17.92
C LYS A 118 19.09 4.64 -19.19
N THR A 119 17.78 4.75 -19.15
CA THR A 119 16.94 4.69 -20.34
C THR A 119 17.01 6.05 -21.04
N CYS A 120 17.10 6.04 -22.35
CA CYS A 120 16.87 7.24 -23.15
C CYS A 120 15.50 7.80 -22.71
N VAL A 121 15.47 9.00 -22.14
CA VAL A 121 14.21 9.58 -21.67
C VAL A 121 13.33 9.81 -22.89
N PRO A 122 12.17 9.17 -23.00
CA PRO A 122 11.24 9.41 -24.08
C PRO A 122 10.88 10.90 -24.15
N GLY A 123 10.38 11.36 -25.29
CA GLY A 123 9.81 12.71 -25.36
C GLY A 123 8.75 12.90 -24.26
N TRP A 124 8.61 14.14 -23.76
CA TRP A 124 7.73 14.40 -22.59
C TRP A 124 6.30 13.91 -22.79
N ARG A 125 5.75 14.02 -24.00
CA ARG A 125 4.41 13.49 -24.34
C ARG A 125 4.36 11.96 -24.19
N GLU A 126 5.42 11.26 -24.54
CA GLU A 126 5.52 9.81 -24.40
C GLU A 126 5.62 9.40 -22.93
N VAL A 127 6.34 10.17 -22.11
CA VAL A 127 6.35 9.98 -20.65
C VAL A 127 4.94 10.09 -20.09
N LEU A 128 4.19 11.14 -20.46
CA LEU A 128 2.81 11.32 -19.96
C LEU A 128 1.88 10.19 -20.43
N ARG A 129 2.02 9.78 -21.70
CA ARG A 129 1.25 8.66 -22.25
C ARG A 129 1.53 7.35 -21.50
N LEU A 130 2.80 7.03 -21.30
CA LEU A 130 3.23 5.82 -20.60
C LEU A 130 2.69 5.83 -19.18
N ARG A 131 2.95 6.89 -18.43
CA ARG A 131 2.50 7.01 -17.04
C ARG A 131 0.98 6.94 -16.91
N TYR A 132 0.22 7.55 -17.84
CA TYR A 132 -1.23 7.42 -17.85
C TYR A 132 -1.71 5.97 -17.94
N HIS A 133 -1.06 5.18 -18.79
CA HIS A 133 -1.41 3.76 -18.93
C HIS A 133 -1.01 2.95 -17.70
N GLU A 134 0.14 3.20 -17.12
CA GLU A 134 0.63 2.51 -15.94
C GLU A 134 -0.30 2.78 -14.74
N GLU A 135 -0.68 4.03 -14.49
CA GLU A 135 -1.65 4.37 -13.44
C GLU A 135 -3.03 3.74 -13.68
N SER A 136 -3.49 3.73 -14.93
CA SER A 136 -4.77 3.12 -15.26
C SER A 136 -4.74 1.59 -15.07
N CYS A 137 -3.61 0.95 -15.36
CA CYS A 137 -3.40 -0.47 -15.11
C CYS A 137 -3.28 -0.75 -13.61
N GLY A 138 -2.54 0.07 -12.86
CA GLY A 138 -2.44 -0.01 -11.40
C GLY A 138 -3.81 0.03 -10.74
N GLY A 139 -4.63 1.03 -11.12
CA GLY A 139 -6.00 1.14 -10.64
C GLY A 139 -6.86 -0.10 -10.94
N LEU A 140 -6.69 -0.70 -12.12
CA LEU A 140 -7.38 -1.93 -12.48
C LEU A 140 -6.86 -3.14 -11.70
N ASN A 141 -5.55 -3.24 -11.47
CA ASN A 141 -4.93 -4.33 -10.72
C ASN A 141 -5.40 -4.32 -9.26
N TYR A 142 -5.39 -3.16 -8.61
CA TYR A 142 -5.94 -3.01 -7.26
C TYR A 142 -7.42 -3.37 -7.18
N ARG A 143 -8.20 -2.95 -8.18
CA ARG A 143 -9.61 -3.31 -8.23
C ARG A 143 -9.81 -4.82 -8.32
N ARG A 144 -9.06 -5.50 -9.19
CA ARG A 144 -9.11 -6.97 -9.29
C ARG A 144 -8.72 -7.64 -7.99
N ALA A 145 -7.63 -7.20 -7.36
CA ALA A 145 -7.23 -7.71 -6.07
C ALA A 145 -8.32 -7.52 -5.00
N SER A 146 -9.06 -6.40 -5.03
CA SER A 146 -10.20 -6.19 -4.12
C SER A 146 -11.39 -7.12 -4.39
N GLU A 147 -11.55 -7.60 -5.62
CA GLU A 147 -12.60 -8.54 -6.02
C GLU A 147 -12.20 -10.01 -5.74
N GLU A 148 -10.89 -10.29 -5.65
CA GLU A 148 -10.33 -11.64 -5.48
C GLU A 148 -10.04 -11.99 -4.02
N THR A 149 -9.70 -11.00 -3.18
CA THR A 149 -9.44 -11.24 -1.76
C THR A 149 -10.71 -11.63 -1.00
N SER A 150 -10.58 -12.55 -0.05
CA SER A 150 -11.65 -12.90 0.90
C SER A 150 -11.61 -12.08 2.20
N ASP A 151 -10.56 -11.27 2.42
CA ASP A 151 -10.45 -10.40 3.59
C ASP A 151 -11.12 -9.03 3.34
N GLU A 152 -12.16 -8.72 4.12
CA GLU A 152 -12.93 -7.48 3.95
C GLU A 152 -12.09 -6.21 4.12
N CYS A 153 -11.09 -6.25 5.00
CA CYS A 153 -10.23 -5.09 5.22
C CYS A 153 -9.24 -4.88 4.06
N LEU A 154 -8.73 -5.94 3.46
CA LEU A 154 -7.94 -5.84 2.24
C LEU A 154 -8.78 -5.34 1.07
N THR A 155 -10.03 -5.80 0.93
CA THR A 155 -10.97 -5.29 -0.07
C THR A 155 -11.04 -3.76 -0.02
N GLU A 156 -11.29 -3.17 1.17
CA GLU A 156 -11.39 -1.71 1.33
C GLU A 156 -10.07 -0.99 1.03
N ILE A 157 -8.94 -1.54 1.47
CA ILE A 157 -7.61 -0.97 1.20
C ILE A 157 -7.30 -0.97 -0.29
N PHE A 158 -7.52 -2.08 -0.99
CA PHE A 158 -7.29 -2.16 -2.43
C PHE A 158 -8.23 -1.24 -3.22
N LEU A 159 -9.49 -1.11 -2.80
CA LEU A 159 -10.42 -0.14 -3.42
C LEU A 159 -9.98 1.31 -3.19
N GLU A 160 -9.44 1.65 -2.03
CA GLU A 160 -8.89 2.99 -1.76
C GLU A 160 -7.71 3.27 -2.71
N LEU A 161 -6.73 2.35 -2.77
CA LEU A 161 -5.57 2.47 -3.66
C LEU A 161 -5.99 2.55 -5.13
N SER A 162 -6.93 1.72 -5.58
CA SER A 162 -7.49 1.79 -6.93
C SER A 162 -8.03 3.18 -7.29
N ARG A 163 -8.75 3.82 -6.37
CA ARG A 163 -9.28 5.18 -6.59
C ARG A 163 -8.17 6.22 -6.71
N ASP A 164 -7.11 6.05 -5.93
CA ASP A 164 -5.96 6.94 -5.96
C ASP A 164 -5.21 6.81 -7.29
N GLU A 165 -4.96 5.60 -7.80
CA GLU A 165 -4.34 5.36 -9.10
C GLU A 165 -5.15 5.99 -10.26
N TYR A 166 -6.46 5.79 -10.29
CA TYR A 166 -7.30 6.45 -11.31
C TYR A 166 -7.30 7.99 -11.17
N ARG A 167 -7.12 8.51 -9.97
CA ARG A 167 -6.93 9.95 -9.75
C ARG A 167 -5.59 10.43 -10.30
N HIS A 168 -4.51 9.66 -10.13
CA HIS A 168 -3.20 9.93 -10.72
C HIS A 168 -3.28 9.94 -12.23
N ALA A 169 -3.85 8.90 -12.84
CA ALA A 169 -4.08 8.83 -14.29
C ALA A 169 -4.81 10.10 -14.81
N ARG A 170 -5.88 10.52 -14.15
CA ARG A 170 -6.62 11.74 -14.54
C ARG A 170 -5.76 12.99 -14.46
N GLN A 171 -4.91 13.14 -13.46
CA GLN A 171 -4.03 14.29 -13.31
C GLN A 171 -2.97 14.32 -14.43
N ILE A 172 -2.45 13.16 -14.83
CA ILE A 172 -1.51 13.02 -15.95
C ILE A 172 -2.22 13.34 -17.28
N LEU A 173 -3.45 12.85 -17.48
CA LEU A 173 -4.26 13.19 -18.66
C LEU A 173 -4.45 14.69 -18.80
N CYS A 174 -4.77 15.39 -17.71
CA CYS A 174 -4.91 16.86 -17.73
C CYS A 174 -3.59 17.57 -18.12
N LEU A 175 -2.42 17.01 -17.80
CA LEU A 175 -1.16 17.55 -18.31
C LEU A 175 -0.96 17.26 -19.80
N LEU A 176 -1.33 16.06 -20.24
CA LEU A 176 -1.22 15.66 -21.64
C LEU A 176 -2.12 16.51 -22.54
N GLU A 177 -3.37 16.75 -22.12
CA GLU A 177 -4.32 17.63 -22.83
C GLU A 177 -3.71 19.01 -23.10
N LYS A 178 -3.06 19.61 -22.10
CA LYS A 178 -2.40 20.92 -22.24
C LYS A 178 -1.25 20.90 -23.24
N GLN A 179 -0.63 19.74 -23.45
CA GLN A 179 0.43 19.59 -24.45
C GLN A 179 -0.10 19.39 -25.87
N MET A 180 -1.38 19.04 -26.04
CA MET A 180 -2.01 18.87 -27.34
C MET A 180 -2.51 20.21 -27.95
N LEU A 181 -2.62 21.25 -27.13
CA LEU A 181 -3.08 22.56 -27.54
C LEU A 181 -1.96 23.49 -28.06
N ILE A 182 -0.72 23.01 -28.06
CA ILE A 182 0.49 23.72 -28.49
C ILE A 182 1.07 23.03 -29.73
#